data_7ce7efe9c51437471c532697069a7b4d
#
_entry.id   7ce7efe9c51437471c532697069a7b4d
#
_cell.length_a   1.000
_cell.length_b   1.000
_cell.length_c   1.000
_cell.angle_alpha   90.00
_cell.angle_beta   90.00
_cell.angle_gamma   90.00
#
_symmetry.space_group_name_H-M   'P 1'
#
loop_
_entity.id
_entity.type
_entity.pdbx_description
1 polymer ?
#
loop_
_entity_poly.entity_id
_entity_poly.type
_entity_poly.pdbx_seq_one_letter_code
_entity_poly.pdbx_strand_id
1 'polypeptide(L)'
;VAGGLCADRNNPVNKTFTFCTKASFEGVDFYSTNASTYIFINAGKEWQTLDIMLDIPQILGRQRLDMNPFRHDATIYYKTMPERVTKEEFERKQSEMERKSQMILDTYNNAPDNAREMFVELYRDKATDRRFVDDYIDLIRENGYTTIGFNYLVMVARWNRWHQSCLLYTSP
;
A
#
# COMPACT_ATOMS: atom_id res chain seq x y z
N VAL A 1 0.02 -6.07 16.81
CA VAL A 1 -0.95 -5.35 17.63
C VAL A 1 -0.53 -5.52 19.08
N ALA A 2 0.10 -4.50 19.64
CA ALA A 2 0.46 -4.48 21.06
C ALA A 2 -0.66 -3.80 21.84
N GLY A 3 -1.31 -4.56 22.72
CA GLY A 3 -2.35 -4.06 23.61
C GLY A 3 -3.76 -4.38 23.09
N GLY A 4 -4.56 -4.94 23.99
CA GLY A 4 -5.91 -5.42 23.69
C GLY A 4 -6.76 -4.38 22.99
N LEU A 5 -7.04 -4.66 21.75
CA LEU A 5 -8.05 -3.94 20.98
C LEU A 5 -9.39 -4.23 21.61
N CYS A 6 -10.11 -3.20 22.01
CA CYS A 6 -11.48 -3.39 22.37
C CYS A 6 -12.32 -3.45 21.11
N ALA A 7 -12.60 -4.64 20.68
CA ALA A 7 -13.58 -4.92 19.65
C ALA A 7 -14.96 -5.26 20.23
N ASP A 8 -15.14 -5.21 21.55
CA ASP A 8 -16.41 -5.51 22.16
C ASP A 8 -17.26 -4.24 22.29
N ARG A 9 -18.31 -4.17 21.47
CA ARG A 9 -19.29 -3.09 21.47
C ARG A 9 -20.02 -2.96 22.82
N ASN A 10 -20.21 -4.07 23.54
CA ASN A 10 -21.03 -4.12 24.74
C ASN A 10 -20.23 -3.81 26.02
N ASN A 11 -18.90 -4.00 25.95
CA ASN A 11 -18.02 -3.73 27.08
C ASN A 11 -16.70 -3.13 26.62
N PRO A 12 -16.69 -1.87 26.15
CA PRO A 12 -15.50 -1.23 25.62
C PRO A 12 -14.48 -0.95 26.72
N VAL A 13 -13.42 -1.75 26.78
CA VAL A 13 -12.27 -1.46 27.65
C VAL A 13 -11.32 -0.54 26.90
N ASN A 14 -11.48 0.76 27.07
CA ASN A 14 -10.62 1.75 26.45
C ASN A 14 -9.21 1.73 27.05
N LYS A 15 -8.21 1.64 26.20
CA LYS A 15 -6.80 1.85 26.56
C LYS A 15 -6.43 3.30 26.27
N THR A 16 -5.51 3.85 27.05
CA THR A 16 -5.02 5.22 26.84
C THR A 16 -4.41 5.38 25.46
N PHE A 17 -3.68 4.36 24.99
CA PHE A 17 -3.10 4.32 23.65
C PHE A 17 -3.33 2.95 23.01
N THR A 18 -3.72 2.97 21.73
CA THR A 18 -3.80 1.76 20.91
C THR A 18 -2.98 1.99 19.66
N PHE A 19 -1.96 1.16 19.45
CA PHE A 19 -1.08 1.23 18.29
C PHE A 19 -1.52 0.20 17.24
N CYS A 20 -1.74 0.67 16.02
CA CYS A 20 -2.19 -0.15 14.91
C CYS A 20 -1.25 -0.04 13.71
N THR A 21 -1.19 -1.09 12.93
CA THR A 21 -0.53 -1.09 11.62
C THR A 21 -1.59 -1.17 10.51
N LYS A 22 -1.19 -1.01 9.27
CA LYS A 22 -2.08 -1.09 8.10
C LYS A 22 -2.94 -2.38 8.06
N ALA A 23 -2.41 -3.49 8.58
CA ALA A 23 -3.16 -4.75 8.68
C ALA A 23 -4.44 -4.67 9.54
N SER A 24 -4.54 -3.66 10.42
CA SER A 24 -5.73 -3.46 11.27
C SER A 24 -6.85 -2.66 10.59
N PHE A 25 -6.57 -2.04 9.43
CA PHE A 25 -7.56 -1.19 8.76
C PHE A 25 -8.72 -1.99 8.14
N GLU A 26 -8.53 -3.27 7.88
CA GLU A 26 -9.51 -4.11 7.18
C GLU A 26 -10.38 -4.98 8.10
N GLY A 27 -10.11 -5.04 9.39
CA GLY A 27 -10.81 -6.01 10.22
C GLY A 27 -11.04 -5.64 11.67
N VAL A 28 -10.67 -4.44 12.11
CA VAL A 28 -10.80 -4.06 13.53
C VAL A 28 -11.60 -2.78 13.66
N ASP A 29 -12.67 -2.83 14.44
CA ASP A 29 -13.49 -1.67 14.78
C ASP A 29 -13.19 -1.20 16.21
N PHE A 30 -13.28 0.11 16.43
CA PHE A 30 -13.05 0.75 17.72
C PHE A 30 -14.34 1.41 18.21
N TYR A 31 -14.64 1.18 19.49
CA TYR A 31 -15.83 1.67 20.15
C TYR A 31 -15.43 2.59 21.33
N SER A 32 -14.81 3.72 21.03
CA SER A 32 -14.44 4.71 22.03
C SER A 32 -15.31 5.96 21.89
N THR A 33 -15.69 6.53 23.02
CA THR A 33 -16.52 7.75 23.08
C THR A 33 -15.74 9.03 22.86
N ASN A 34 -14.40 8.99 22.93
CA ASN A 34 -13.55 10.20 22.90
C ASN A 34 -12.15 9.96 22.31
N ALA A 35 -11.93 8.87 21.57
CA ALA A 35 -10.63 8.60 20.99
C ALA A 35 -10.33 9.52 19.81
N SER A 36 -9.14 10.10 19.79
CA SER A 36 -8.59 10.82 18.65
C SER A 36 -7.66 9.91 17.83
N THR A 37 -7.63 10.11 16.51
CA THR A 37 -6.81 9.33 15.61
C THR A 37 -5.54 10.10 15.22
N TYR A 38 -4.40 9.45 15.41
CA TYR A 38 -3.09 9.96 15.01
C TYR A 38 -2.45 9.02 13.99
N ILE A 39 -2.04 9.56 12.85
CA ILE A 39 -1.47 8.79 11.74
C ILE A 39 -0.02 9.22 11.55
N PHE A 40 0.90 8.25 11.55
CA PHE A 40 2.32 8.49 11.35
C PHE A 40 2.77 7.89 10.02
N ILE A 41 3.26 8.72 9.10
CA ILE A 41 3.67 8.35 7.76
C ILE A 41 5.15 8.64 7.56
N ASN A 42 5.89 7.71 6.98
CA ASN A 42 7.26 7.94 6.54
C ASN A 42 7.34 7.80 5.03
N ALA A 43 7.35 8.94 4.32
CA ALA A 43 7.44 8.97 2.87
C ALA A 43 8.76 8.40 2.31
N GLY A 44 9.81 8.34 3.13
CA GLY A 44 11.08 7.68 2.75
C GLY A 44 11.01 6.15 2.67
N LYS A 45 9.86 5.57 3.03
CA LYS A 45 9.63 4.12 2.97
C LYS A 45 8.33 3.84 2.25
N GLU A 46 8.41 3.32 1.04
CA GLU A 46 7.24 3.09 0.17
C GLU A 46 6.12 2.29 0.86
N TRP A 47 6.47 1.28 1.66
CA TRP A 47 5.47 0.46 2.39
C TRP A 47 4.80 1.17 3.57
N GLN A 48 5.30 2.33 3.99
CA GLN A 48 4.71 3.16 5.05
C GLN A 48 3.89 4.34 4.50
N THR A 49 3.81 4.46 3.18
CA THR A 49 2.95 5.46 2.55
C THR A 49 1.49 5.01 2.62
N LEU A 50 0.61 5.97 2.80
CA LEU A 50 -0.84 5.78 2.81
C LEU A 50 -1.46 6.45 1.59
N ASP A 51 -2.50 5.84 1.06
CA ASP A 51 -3.37 6.48 0.10
C ASP A 51 -4.37 7.38 0.84
N ILE A 52 -4.27 8.70 0.60
CA ILE A 52 -5.10 9.69 1.29
C ILE A 52 -6.58 9.47 1.00
N MET A 53 -6.91 9.08 -0.22
CA MET A 53 -8.30 8.91 -0.66
C MET A 53 -8.91 7.56 -0.24
N LEU A 54 -8.08 6.55 -0.03
CA LEU A 54 -8.53 5.19 0.31
C LEU A 54 -8.25 4.84 1.77
N ASP A 55 -6.98 4.96 2.20
CA ASP A 55 -6.57 4.47 3.52
C ASP A 55 -7.12 5.37 4.65
N ILE A 56 -7.12 6.71 4.48
CA ILE A 56 -7.58 7.62 5.54
C ILE A 56 -9.06 7.46 5.85
N PRO A 57 -9.98 7.44 4.87
CA PRO A 57 -11.38 7.14 5.14
C PRO A 57 -11.60 5.78 5.79
N GLN A 58 -10.81 4.76 5.42
CA GLN A 58 -10.88 3.44 6.05
C GLN A 58 -10.45 3.49 7.52
N ILE A 59 -9.35 4.20 7.83
CA ILE A 59 -8.88 4.37 9.21
C ILE A 59 -9.93 5.08 10.06
N LEU A 60 -10.44 6.20 9.59
CA LEU A 60 -11.46 6.97 10.32
C LEU A 60 -12.77 6.20 10.46
N GLY A 61 -13.17 5.47 9.42
CA GLY A 61 -14.35 4.59 9.45
C GLY A 61 -14.28 3.47 10.49
N ARG A 62 -13.14 3.19 11.10
CA ARG A 62 -13.00 2.22 12.21
C ARG A 62 -13.48 2.74 13.55
N GLN A 63 -13.62 4.06 13.72
CA GLN A 63 -14.26 4.67 14.88
C GLN A 63 -15.78 4.59 14.72
N ARG A 64 -16.41 3.59 15.37
CA ARG A 64 -17.81 3.22 15.12
C ARG A 64 -18.85 3.95 15.98
N LEU A 65 -18.44 4.58 17.09
CA LEU A 65 -19.40 5.26 17.95
C LEU A 65 -19.71 6.67 17.45
N ASP A 66 -20.99 6.94 17.18
CA ASP A 66 -21.49 8.25 16.78
C ASP A 66 -21.27 9.32 17.84
N MET A 67 -21.20 8.90 19.10
CA MET A 67 -20.95 9.79 20.24
C MET A 67 -19.49 10.28 20.32
N ASN A 68 -18.56 9.69 19.55
CA ASN A 68 -17.18 10.17 19.53
C ASN A 68 -17.08 11.42 18.63
N PRO A 69 -16.86 12.62 19.21
CA PRO A 69 -16.78 13.86 18.44
C PRO A 69 -15.58 13.91 17.49
N PHE A 70 -14.55 13.08 17.73
CA PHE A 70 -13.30 13.03 16.95
C PHE A 70 -13.28 11.91 15.92
N ARG A 71 -14.39 11.20 15.71
CA ARG A 71 -14.41 10.00 14.84
C ARG A 71 -14.08 10.28 13.37
N HIS A 72 -14.30 11.52 12.93
CA HIS A 72 -14.05 11.94 11.55
C HIS A 72 -12.76 12.73 11.38
N ASP A 73 -12.02 12.93 12.47
CA ASP A 73 -10.81 13.74 12.48
C ASP A 73 -9.57 12.88 12.68
N ALA A 74 -8.51 13.21 11.97
CA ALA A 74 -7.19 12.62 12.19
C ALA A 74 -6.11 13.69 12.15
N THR A 75 -5.14 13.56 13.04
CA THR A 75 -3.89 14.32 12.98
C THR A 75 -2.84 13.48 12.28
N ILE A 76 -2.27 14.00 11.18
CA ILE A 76 -1.29 13.28 10.38
C ILE A 76 0.09 13.87 10.64
N TYR A 77 1.01 13.02 11.12
CA TYR A 77 2.43 13.32 11.23
C TYR A 77 3.16 12.61 10.10
N TYR A 78 3.83 13.36 9.25
CA TYR A 78 4.57 12.77 8.13
C TYR A 78 6.02 13.24 8.10
N LYS A 79 6.90 12.30 7.79
CA LYS A 79 8.30 12.59 7.49
C LYS A 79 8.44 12.71 5.97
N THR A 80 8.87 13.88 5.52
CA THR A 80 9.17 14.12 4.10
C THR A 80 10.44 13.39 3.67
N MET A 81 10.57 13.11 2.37
CA MET A 81 11.84 12.68 1.81
C MET A 81 12.83 13.84 1.80
N PRO A 82 14.14 13.59 2.07
CA PRO A 82 15.17 14.62 2.00
C PRO A 82 15.32 15.21 0.60
N GLU A 83 15.13 14.40 -0.42
CA GLU A 83 15.20 14.78 -1.82
C GLU A 83 13.84 14.64 -2.48
N ARG A 84 13.43 15.71 -3.13
CA ARG A 84 12.18 15.72 -3.90
C ARG A 84 12.42 15.07 -5.24
N VAL A 85 11.80 13.93 -5.50
CA VAL A 85 11.78 13.31 -6.82
C VAL A 85 11.00 14.22 -7.77
N THR A 86 11.63 14.75 -8.81
CA THR A 86 10.94 15.56 -9.82
C THR A 86 9.99 14.72 -10.65
N LYS A 87 9.04 15.40 -11.33
CA LYS A 87 8.12 14.70 -12.23
C LYS A 87 8.86 13.95 -13.32
N GLU A 88 9.84 14.60 -13.93
CA GLU A 88 10.64 14.04 -15.01
C GLU A 88 11.43 12.81 -14.55
N GLU A 89 12.01 12.88 -13.35
CA GLU A 89 12.74 11.74 -12.79
C GLU A 89 11.81 10.58 -12.45
N PHE A 90 10.63 10.86 -11.91
CA PHE A 90 9.62 9.85 -11.66
C PHE A 90 9.16 9.18 -12.97
N GLU A 91 8.78 9.98 -13.98
CA GLU A 91 8.34 9.48 -15.28
C GLU A 91 9.42 8.65 -15.98
N ARG A 92 10.68 9.08 -15.90
CA ARG A 92 11.81 8.32 -16.44
C ARG A 92 11.92 6.94 -15.76
N LYS A 93 11.87 6.88 -14.44
CA LYS A 93 11.93 5.60 -13.70
C LYS A 93 10.74 4.69 -14.04
N GLN A 94 9.53 5.27 -14.18
CA GLN A 94 8.35 4.50 -14.58
C GLN A 94 8.51 3.90 -15.99
N SER A 95 8.97 4.70 -16.95
CA SER A 95 9.21 4.26 -18.33
C SER A 95 10.29 3.18 -18.41
N GLU A 96 11.35 3.29 -17.61
CA GLU A 96 12.39 2.26 -17.51
C GLU A 96 11.84 0.94 -16.99
N MET A 97 10.99 0.99 -15.95
CA MET A 97 10.35 -0.21 -15.39
C MET A 97 9.35 -0.84 -16.36
N GLU A 98 8.56 -0.02 -17.05
CA GLU A 98 7.61 -0.49 -18.06
C GLU A 98 8.35 -1.19 -19.22
N ARG A 99 9.40 -0.55 -19.76
CA ARG A 99 10.23 -1.14 -20.79
C ARG A 99 10.88 -2.46 -20.36
N LYS A 100 11.42 -2.51 -19.13
CA LYS A 100 11.98 -3.73 -18.54
C LYS A 100 10.93 -4.85 -18.45
N SER A 101 9.74 -4.52 -17.97
CA SER A 101 8.62 -5.46 -17.86
C SER A 101 8.21 -6.00 -19.22
N GLN A 102 8.12 -5.13 -20.22
CA GLN A 102 7.79 -5.55 -21.58
C GLN A 102 8.83 -6.51 -22.16
N MET A 103 10.13 -6.21 -21.99
CA MET A 103 11.21 -7.10 -22.43
C MET A 103 11.13 -8.48 -21.77
N ILE A 104 10.79 -8.54 -20.47
CA ILE A 104 10.61 -9.81 -19.76
C ILE A 104 9.43 -10.60 -20.34
N LEU A 105 8.30 -9.93 -20.58
CA LEU A 105 7.12 -10.57 -21.18
C LEU A 105 7.37 -11.05 -22.60
N ASP A 106 8.06 -10.26 -23.41
CA ASP A 106 8.42 -10.65 -24.77
C ASP A 106 9.35 -11.88 -24.75
N THR A 107 10.31 -11.91 -23.81
CA THR A 107 11.18 -13.07 -23.63
C THR A 107 10.39 -14.31 -23.20
N TYR A 108 9.49 -14.16 -22.24
CA TYR A 108 8.61 -15.24 -21.76
C TYR A 108 7.71 -15.77 -22.87
N ASN A 109 7.06 -14.89 -23.62
CA ASN A 109 6.11 -15.29 -24.68
C ASN A 109 6.79 -16.05 -25.83
N ASN A 110 8.06 -15.73 -26.10
CA ASN A 110 8.85 -16.40 -27.13
C ASN A 110 9.68 -17.60 -26.61
N ALA A 111 9.62 -17.88 -25.31
CA ALA A 111 10.38 -18.97 -24.70
C ALA A 111 9.68 -20.34 -24.93
N PRO A 112 10.41 -21.44 -25.02
CA PRO A 112 9.84 -22.79 -24.97
C PRO A 112 9.24 -23.09 -23.59
N ASP A 113 8.31 -24.06 -23.53
CA ASP A 113 7.50 -24.32 -22.34
C ASP A 113 8.32 -24.56 -21.06
N ASN A 114 9.40 -25.32 -21.16
CA ASN A 114 10.28 -25.57 -20.03
C ASN A 114 10.95 -24.29 -19.49
N ALA A 115 11.27 -23.34 -20.35
CA ALA A 115 11.81 -22.04 -19.94
C ALA A 115 10.72 -21.13 -19.37
N ARG A 116 9.49 -21.21 -19.84
CA ARG A 116 8.34 -20.49 -19.26
C ARG A 116 8.07 -20.92 -17.82
N GLU A 117 8.17 -22.21 -17.52
CA GLU A 117 8.04 -22.72 -16.16
C GLU A 117 9.08 -22.10 -15.23
N MET A 118 10.34 -21.98 -15.67
CA MET A 118 11.39 -21.33 -14.88
C MET A 118 11.06 -19.84 -14.59
N PHE A 119 10.49 -19.11 -15.54
CA PHE A 119 10.03 -17.72 -15.28
C PHE A 119 8.92 -17.69 -14.22
N VAL A 120 7.95 -18.60 -14.29
CA VAL A 120 6.87 -18.67 -13.30
C VAL A 120 7.42 -18.96 -11.90
N GLU A 121 8.37 -19.88 -11.78
CA GLU A 121 9.04 -20.18 -10.50
C GLU A 121 9.81 -19.00 -9.96
N LEU A 122 10.60 -18.31 -10.81
CA LEU A 122 11.34 -17.11 -10.42
C LEU A 122 10.42 -16.03 -9.87
N TYR A 123 9.26 -15.80 -10.49
CA TYR A 123 8.30 -14.81 -10.02
C TYR A 123 7.49 -15.30 -8.82
N ARG A 124 7.34 -16.60 -8.60
CA ARG A 124 6.78 -17.17 -7.36
C ARG A 124 7.68 -16.88 -6.17
N ASP A 125 8.97 -17.05 -6.31
CA ASP A 125 9.95 -16.74 -5.26
C ASP A 125 10.02 -15.24 -5.00
N LYS A 126 9.99 -14.42 -6.06
CA LYS A 126 9.97 -12.97 -5.98
C LYS A 126 8.71 -12.43 -5.27
N ALA A 127 7.56 -13.08 -5.45
CA ALA A 127 6.31 -12.71 -4.78
C ALA A 127 6.37 -12.87 -3.25
N THR A 128 7.27 -13.71 -2.73
CA THR A 128 7.51 -13.86 -1.28
C THR A 128 8.36 -12.73 -0.70
N ASP A 129 9.21 -12.09 -1.52
CA ASP A 129 10.05 -10.96 -1.11
C ASP A 129 9.57 -9.64 -1.76
N ARG A 130 8.49 -9.09 -1.21
CA ARG A 130 7.85 -7.85 -1.70
C ARG A 130 8.69 -6.57 -1.53
N ARG A 131 9.94 -6.67 -1.05
CA ARG A 131 10.80 -5.50 -0.77
C ARG A 131 11.39 -4.86 -2.03
N PHE A 132 11.42 -5.59 -3.16
CA PHE A 132 12.02 -5.13 -4.40
C PHE A 132 11.07 -5.29 -5.58
N VAL A 133 10.19 -4.33 -5.76
CA VAL A 133 9.41 -4.21 -7.00
C VAL A 133 10.22 -3.35 -7.97
N ASP A 134 11.01 -4.00 -8.82
CA ASP A 134 11.83 -3.38 -9.85
C ASP A 134 11.28 -3.56 -11.29
N ASP A 135 10.10 -4.16 -11.39
CA ASP A 135 9.31 -4.33 -12.61
C ASP A 135 7.80 -4.38 -12.31
N TYR A 136 6.98 -4.45 -13.36
CA TYR A 136 5.51 -4.54 -13.28
C TYR A 136 5.01 -5.93 -13.66
N ILE A 137 5.75 -6.98 -13.32
CA ILE A 137 5.36 -8.35 -13.60
C ILE A 137 4.77 -9.00 -12.35
N ASP A 138 3.69 -9.74 -12.53
CA ASP A 138 3.07 -10.53 -11.47
C ASP A 138 2.59 -11.89 -12.02
N LEU A 139 2.28 -12.79 -11.09
CA LEU A 139 1.70 -14.09 -11.43
C LEU A 139 0.21 -13.95 -11.71
N ILE A 140 -0.21 -14.42 -12.87
CA ILE A 140 -1.61 -14.50 -13.26
C ILE A 140 -2.05 -15.97 -13.15
N ARG A 141 -3.16 -16.21 -12.46
CA ARG A 141 -3.75 -17.55 -12.30
C ARG A 141 -5.10 -17.57 -12.99
N GLU A 142 -5.16 -18.33 -14.09
CA GLU A 142 -6.39 -18.50 -14.86
C GLU A 142 -6.58 -19.97 -15.22
N ASN A 143 -7.79 -20.50 -15.03
CA ASN A 143 -8.18 -21.87 -15.41
C ASN A 143 -7.21 -22.98 -14.92
N GLY A 144 -6.62 -22.80 -13.73
CA GLY A 144 -5.67 -23.76 -13.16
C GLY A 144 -4.23 -23.63 -13.65
N TYR A 145 -3.96 -22.74 -14.57
CA TYR A 145 -2.61 -22.42 -15.06
C TYR A 145 -2.07 -21.15 -14.40
N THR A 146 -0.77 -21.14 -14.17
CA THR A 146 -0.06 -19.95 -13.66
C THR A 146 0.86 -19.44 -14.75
N THR A 147 0.72 -18.19 -15.09
CA THR A 147 1.55 -17.46 -16.08
C THR A 147 2.10 -16.19 -15.45
N ILE A 148 2.98 -15.48 -16.16
CA ILE A 148 3.36 -14.13 -15.77
C ILE A 148 2.69 -13.12 -16.70
N GLY A 149 2.38 -11.94 -16.14
CA GLY A 149 1.76 -10.88 -16.92
C GLY A 149 2.02 -9.49 -16.32
N PHE A 150 1.65 -8.46 -17.07
CA PHE A 150 1.83 -7.08 -16.66
C PHE A 150 0.81 -6.68 -15.59
N ASN A 151 1.28 -6.17 -14.47
CA ASN A 151 0.44 -5.69 -13.38
C ASN A 151 0.18 -4.18 -13.48
N TYR A 152 -0.84 -3.80 -14.24
CA TYR A 152 -1.27 -2.40 -14.39
C TYR A 152 -1.70 -1.76 -13.08
N LEU A 153 -2.23 -2.51 -12.13
CA LEU A 153 -2.68 -1.99 -10.84
C LEU A 153 -1.51 -1.46 -10.00
N VAL A 154 -0.37 -2.15 -10.02
CA VAL A 154 0.85 -1.69 -9.35
C VAL A 154 1.37 -0.41 -9.98
N MET A 155 1.35 -0.32 -11.31
CA MET A 155 1.76 0.88 -12.04
C MET A 155 0.88 2.08 -11.66
N VAL A 156 -0.44 1.93 -11.70
CA VAL A 156 -1.41 2.97 -11.34
C VAL A 156 -1.27 3.35 -9.86
N ALA A 157 -1.10 2.38 -8.97
CA ALA A 157 -0.90 2.65 -7.54
C ALA A 157 0.36 3.46 -7.26
N ARG A 158 1.44 3.27 -8.03
CA ARG A 158 2.65 4.08 -7.94
C ARG A 158 2.43 5.52 -8.40
N TRP A 159 1.73 5.71 -9.51
CA TRP A 159 1.35 7.04 -10.00
C TRP A 159 0.53 7.79 -8.96
N ASN A 160 -0.49 7.16 -8.41
CA ASN A 160 -1.35 7.76 -7.40
C ASN A 160 -0.55 8.16 -6.15
N ARG A 161 0.32 7.29 -5.66
CA ARG A 161 1.18 7.58 -4.51
C ARG A 161 2.12 8.75 -4.76
N TRP A 162 2.71 8.83 -5.96
CA TRP A 162 3.55 9.96 -6.32
C TRP A 162 2.77 11.27 -6.35
N HIS A 163 1.59 11.30 -6.98
CA HIS A 163 0.71 12.47 -6.99
C HIS A 163 0.30 12.90 -5.59
N GLN A 164 -0.06 11.98 -4.73
CA GLN A 164 -0.43 12.27 -3.35
C GLN A 164 0.75 12.82 -2.54
N SER A 165 1.94 12.29 -2.74
CA SER A 165 3.14 12.84 -2.10
C SER A 165 3.39 14.28 -2.54
N CYS A 166 3.19 14.62 -3.82
CA CYS A 166 3.29 15.99 -4.31
C CYS A 166 2.28 16.93 -3.63
N LEU A 167 1.05 16.49 -3.41
CA LEU A 167 0.03 17.29 -2.71
C LEU A 167 0.41 17.58 -1.26
N LEU A 168 0.99 16.63 -0.54
CA LEU A 168 1.49 16.82 0.82
C LEU A 168 2.65 17.82 0.89
N TYR A 169 3.43 17.99 -0.18
CA TYR A 169 4.54 18.93 -0.25
C TYR A 169 4.15 20.35 -0.70
N THR A 170 2.95 20.52 -1.25
CA THR A 170 2.49 21.82 -1.80
C THR A 170 1.53 22.55 -0.88
N SER A 171 1.15 21.98 0.26
CA SER A 171 0.41 22.72 1.29
C SER A 171 1.37 23.73 1.96
N PRO A 172 0.99 25.03 2.02
CA PRO A 172 1.80 26.07 2.62
C PRO A 172 1.98 25.86 4.12
#